data_f83bacdef98c720811bdd7e448e340d6
#
_entry.id   f83bacdef98c720811bdd7e448e340d6
#
_cell.length_a   1.000
_cell.length_b   1.000
_cell.length_c   1.000
_cell.angle_alpha   90.00
_cell.angle_beta   90.00
_cell.angle_gamma   90.00
#
_symmetry.space_group_name_H-M   'P 1'
#
loop_
_entity.id
_entity.type
_entity.pdbx_description
1 polymer ?
#
loop_
_entity_poly.entity_id
_entity_poly.type
_entity_poly.pdbx_seq_one_letter_code
_entity_poly.pdbx_strand_id
1 'polypeptide(L)'
;ENSEILCVFGESGVGKSSLINVISGVNEENLNIEGEIKLNGIKLNNIPTEKRKIGLLLQDGTLFPHLTVEQNLLFGMNKSLNKKEKKSLILNYLDKANMSGFQDRYPNTLSGGQKARIACLRAILSEPNALLLDEPFSSLDPSQRNSFREFVVKQVKRANIPCLLVTHDEGDKVISDKTPLNLTLFQK
;
A
#
# COMPACT_ATOMS: atom_id res chain seq x y z
N GLU A 1 -11.19 4.11 -11.47
CA GLU A 1 -10.69 3.64 -12.76
C GLU A 1 -9.29 3.04 -12.57
N ASN A 2 -8.84 2.22 -13.52
CA ASN A 2 -7.53 1.58 -13.41
C ASN A 2 -6.41 2.64 -13.44
N SER A 3 -5.35 2.38 -12.67
CA SER A 3 -4.19 3.27 -12.50
C SER A 3 -4.46 4.66 -11.89
N GLU A 4 -5.64 4.93 -11.36
CA GLU A 4 -5.92 6.17 -10.65
C GLU A 4 -5.57 6.08 -9.17
N ILE A 5 -5.00 7.15 -8.64
CA ILE A 5 -4.78 7.35 -7.22
C ILE A 5 -5.82 8.32 -6.70
N LEU A 6 -6.59 7.90 -5.71
CA LEU A 6 -7.49 8.76 -4.95
C LEU A 6 -6.92 9.01 -3.56
N CYS A 7 -6.74 10.28 -3.20
CA CYS A 7 -6.36 10.67 -1.87
C CYS A 7 -7.59 10.98 -1.03
N VAL A 8 -7.69 10.35 0.15
CA VAL A 8 -8.64 10.67 1.21
C VAL A 8 -7.86 11.25 2.38
N PHE A 9 -8.21 12.46 2.79
CA PHE A 9 -7.52 13.13 3.88
C PHE A 9 -8.48 13.56 4.98
N GLY A 10 -7.94 13.88 6.15
CA GLY A 10 -8.69 14.33 7.30
C GLY A 10 -7.87 14.24 8.58
N GLU A 11 -8.39 14.79 9.67
CA GLU A 11 -7.74 14.79 10.96
C GLU A 11 -7.52 13.39 11.53
N SER A 12 -6.63 13.26 12.52
CA SER A 12 -6.46 11.98 13.23
C SER A 12 -7.76 11.59 13.92
N GLY A 13 -8.10 10.30 13.88
CA GLY A 13 -9.32 9.78 14.50
C GLY A 13 -10.60 9.92 13.65
N VAL A 14 -10.56 10.56 12.46
CA VAL A 14 -11.74 10.75 11.60
C VAL A 14 -12.24 9.46 10.91
N GLY A 15 -11.58 8.32 11.13
CA GLY A 15 -11.99 7.03 10.55
C GLY A 15 -11.26 6.63 9.27
N LYS A 16 -10.11 7.28 8.93
CA LYS A 16 -9.34 6.94 7.72
C LYS A 16 -8.87 5.47 7.71
N SER A 17 -8.30 5.00 8.80
CA SER A 17 -7.84 3.60 8.94
C SER A 17 -9.01 2.64 8.96
N SER A 18 -10.13 3.00 9.59
CA SER A 18 -11.36 2.21 9.56
C SER A 18 -11.90 2.05 8.13
N LEU A 19 -11.84 3.11 7.30
CA LEU A 19 -12.17 3.02 5.87
C LEU A 19 -11.28 2.00 5.14
N ILE A 20 -9.97 2.04 5.38
CA ILE A 20 -9.00 1.07 4.83
C ILE A 20 -9.34 -0.35 5.28
N ASN A 21 -9.63 -0.56 6.58
CA ASN A 21 -9.96 -1.87 7.15
C ASN A 21 -11.23 -2.44 6.52
N VAL A 22 -12.29 -1.63 6.42
CA VAL A 22 -13.56 -2.04 5.78
C VAL A 22 -13.36 -2.44 4.33
N ILE A 23 -12.61 -1.65 3.55
CA ILE A 23 -12.33 -1.97 2.14
C ILE A 23 -11.46 -3.22 2.00
N SER A 24 -10.47 -3.40 2.87
CA SER A 24 -9.59 -4.59 2.86
C SER A 24 -10.31 -5.85 3.37
N GLY A 25 -11.42 -5.69 4.10
CA GLY A 25 -12.20 -6.80 4.67
C GLY A 25 -11.76 -7.20 6.08
N VAL A 26 -10.94 -6.38 6.73
CA VAL A 26 -10.66 -6.53 8.16
C VAL A 26 -11.89 -6.04 8.92
N ASN A 27 -12.55 -6.96 9.63
CA ASN A 27 -13.72 -6.62 10.43
C ASN A 27 -13.30 -5.87 11.69
N GLU A 28 -13.91 -4.72 11.91
CA GLU A 28 -13.88 -4.02 13.19
C GLU A 28 -15.20 -4.36 13.93
N GLU A 29 -15.11 -5.10 15.03
CA GLU A 29 -16.26 -5.68 15.73
C GLU A 29 -17.34 -4.68 16.18
N ASN A 30 -17.02 -3.37 16.21
CA ASN A 30 -17.90 -2.32 16.70
C ASN A 30 -18.36 -1.33 15.62
N LEU A 31 -18.08 -1.59 14.34
CA LEU A 31 -18.52 -0.71 13.25
C LEU A 31 -19.80 -1.23 12.58
N ASN A 32 -20.83 -0.39 12.56
CA ASN A 32 -21.96 -0.59 11.67
C ASN A 32 -21.60 -0.14 10.26
N ILE A 33 -21.48 -1.07 9.33
CA ILE A 33 -21.01 -0.80 7.95
C ILE A 33 -22.23 -0.85 7.03
N GLU A 34 -22.60 0.31 6.49
CA GLU A 34 -23.64 0.43 5.48
C GLU A 34 -23.03 0.87 4.14
N GLY A 35 -23.52 0.31 3.05
CA GLY A 35 -23.08 0.64 1.71
C GLY A 35 -22.53 -0.54 0.92
N GLU A 36 -21.98 -0.26 -0.22
CA GLU A 36 -21.52 -1.25 -1.18
C GLU A 36 -20.10 -0.95 -1.64
N ILE A 37 -19.21 -1.96 -1.56
CA ILE A 37 -17.83 -1.89 -2.04
C ILE A 37 -17.74 -2.73 -3.30
N LYS A 38 -17.32 -2.11 -4.40
CA LYS A 38 -17.10 -2.78 -5.68
C LYS A 38 -15.68 -2.58 -6.18
N LEU A 39 -15.08 -3.65 -6.70
CA LEU A 39 -13.81 -3.62 -7.41
C LEU A 39 -13.96 -4.39 -8.72
N ASN A 40 -13.67 -3.74 -9.84
CA ASN A 40 -13.84 -4.32 -11.17
C ASN A 40 -15.25 -4.93 -11.42
N GLY A 41 -16.30 -4.27 -10.91
CA GLY A 41 -17.68 -4.71 -11.00
C GLY A 41 -18.08 -5.81 -10.01
N ILE A 42 -17.15 -6.35 -9.25
CA ILE A 42 -17.40 -7.41 -8.25
C ILE A 42 -17.69 -6.77 -6.89
N LYS A 43 -18.80 -7.15 -6.25
CA LYS A 43 -19.14 -6.73 -4.90
C LYS A 43 -18.28 -7.46 -3.87
N LEU A 44 -17.55 -6.69 -3.04
CA LEU A 44 -16.59 -7.22 -2.07
C LEU A 44 -17.17 -7.46 -0.66
N ASN A 45 -18.34 -6.93 -0.34
CA ASN A 45 -18.87 -6.94 1.02
C ASN A 45 -18.84 -8.32 1.70
N ASN A 46 -19.15 -9.39 0.96
CA ASN A 46 -19.18 -10.76 1.47
C ASN A 46 -17.93 -11.58 1.09
N ILE A 47 -16.92 -10.94 0.51
CA ILE A 47 -15.67 -11.63 0.14
C ILE A 47 -14.69 -11.51 1.30
N PRO A 48 -14.19 -12.64 1.84
CA PRO A 48 -13.20 -12.62 2.91
C PRO A 48 -11.89 -11.97 2.44
N THR A 49 -11.17 -11.36 3.37
CA THR A 49 -9.96 -10.53 3.13
C THR A 49 -8.97 -11.18 2.19
N GLU A 50 -8.63 -12.44 2.40
CA GLU A 50 -7.64 -13.18 1.63
C GLU A 50 -8.05 -13.43 0.16
N LYS A 51 -9.34 -13.29 -0.16
CA LYS A 51 -9.89 -13.46 -1.51
C LYS A 51 -10.11 -12.14 -2.25
N ARG A 52 -10.05 -11.00 -1.56
CA ARG A 52 -10.24 -9.66 -2.17
C ARG A 52 -9.11 -9.27 -3.10
N LYS A 53 -7.92 -9.88 -2.96
CA LYS A 53 -6.71 -9.54 -3.72
C LYS A 53 -6.39 -8.05 -3.65
N ILE A 54 -6.43 -7.48 -2.47
CA ILE A 54 -6.10 -6.09 -2.20
C ILE A 54 -4.72 -6.05 -1.55
N GLY A 55 -3.80 -5.27 -2.12
CA GLY A 55 -2.51 -4.96 -1.53
C GLY A 55 -2.69 -3.89 -0.44
N LEU A 56 -2.13 -4.12 0.74
CA LEU A 56 -2.27 -3.23 1.87
C LEU A 56 -0.90 -2.79 2.38
N LEU A 57 -0.71 -1.48 2.53
CA LEU A 57 0.41 -0.88 3.24
C LEU A 57 -0.15 -0.12 4.44
N LEU A 58 0.12 -0.64 5.63
CA LEU A 58 -0.23 0.00 6.91
C LEU A 58 0.84 1.01 7.32
N GLN A 59 0.47 1.97 8.16
CA GLN A 59 1.29 3.07 8.65
C GLN A 59 2.67 2.61 9.19
N ASP A 60 2.72 1.49 9.92
CA ASP A 60 3.96 0.97 10.51
C ASP A 60 4.82 0.13 9.54
N GLY A 61 4.38 -0.04 8.28
CA GLY A 61 5.12 -0.77 7.25
C GLY A 61 5.63 -2.14 7.73
N THR A 62 4.77 -2.89 8.42
CA THR A 62 5.13 -4.12 9.14
C THR A 62 5.79 -5.15 8.23
N LEU A 63 7.11 -5.24 8.33
CA LEU A 63 7.89 -6.31 7.73
C LEU A 63 8.06 -7.45 8.73
N PHE A 64 8.18 -8.67 8.25
CA PHE A 64 8.51 -9.83 9.09
C PHE A 64 9.95 -9.68 9.59
N PRO A 65 10.18 -9.45 10.91
CA PRO A 65 11.49 -9.09 11.43
C PRO A 65 12.53 -10.21 11.33
N HIS A 66 12.07 -11.45 11.28
CA HIS A 66 12.90 -12.66 11.17
C HIS A 66 13.22 -13.06 9.72
N LEU A 67 12.68 -12.35 8.74
CA LEU A 67 12.91 -12.57 7.31
C LEU A 67 13.80 -11.46 6.74
N THR A 68 14.67 -11.81 5.80
CA THR A 68 15.42 -10.80 5.03
C THR A 68 14.50 -9.98 4.12
N VAL A 69 15.00 -8.93 3.51
CA VAL A 69 14.27 -8.14 2.51
C VAL A 69 13.78 -9.04 1.36
N GLU A 70 14.66 -9.88 0.79
CA GLU A 70 14.27 -10.81 -0.26
C GLU A 70 13.14 -11.75 0.19
N GLN A 71 13.26 -12.32 1.38
CA GLN A 71 12.25 -13.21 1.94
C GLN A 71 10.91 -12.52 2.21
N ASN A 72 10.94 -11.26 2.71
CA ASN A 72 9.75 -10.44 2.86
C ASN A 72 9.04 -10.19 1.53
N LEU A 73 9.80 -9.91 0.46
CA LEU A 73 9.25 -9.69 -0.87
C LEU A 73 8.72 -10.98 -1.50
N LEU A 74 9.41 -12.11 -1.29
CA LEU A 74 8.97 -13.44 -1.75
C LEU A 74 7.64 -13.87 -1.14
N PHE A 75 7.34 -13.44 0.10
CA PHE A 75 6.16 -13.87 0.84
C PHE A 75 4.85 -13.57 0.10
N GLY A 76 4.74 -12.42 -0.57
CA GLY A 76 3.54 -12.01 -1.30
C GLY A 76 3.51 -12.44 -2.77
N MET A 77 4.61 -12.97 -3.31
CA MET A 77 4.72 -13.22 -4.76
C MET A 77 3.90 -14.42 -5.24
N ASN A 78 3.45 -14.32 -6.48
CA ASN A 78 2.75 -15.40 -7.16
C ASN A 78 3.56 -16.71 -7.16
N LYS A 79 2.89 -17.81 -6.81
CA LYS A 79 3.51 -19.15 -6.72
C LYS A 79 3.87 -19.76 -8.09
N SER A 80 3.31 -19.23 -9.18
CA SER A 80 3.54 -19.74 -10.55
C SER A 80 4.95 -19.46 -11.08
N LEU A 81 5.63 -18.42 -10.57
CA LEU A 81 6.98 -18.08 -10.98
C LEU A 81 8.02 -19.03 -10.36
N ASN A 82 9.00 -19.44 -11.16
CA ASN A 82 10.12 -20.22 -10.63
C ASN A 82 11.10 -19.37 -9.79
N LYS A 83 11.99 -20.02 -9.05
CA LYS A 83 12.92 -19.35 -8.13
C LYS A 83 13.82 -18.31 -8.81
N LYS A 84 14.28 -18.57 -10.03
CA LYS A 84 15.16 -17.66 -10.79
C LYS A 84 14.40 -16.42 -11.25
N GLU A 85 13.17 -16.59 -11.73
CA GLU A 85 12.29 -15.50 -12.14
C GLU A 85 11.94 -14.59 -10.96
N LYS A 86 11.57 -15.18 -9.81
CA LYS A 86 11.28 -14.43 -8.57
C LYS A 86 12.48 -13.59 -8.14
N LYS A 87 13.67 -14.19 -8.11
CA LYS A 87 14.89 -13.47 -7.72
C LYS A 87 15.21 -12.32 -8.67
N SER A 88 15.11 -12.55 -9.98
CA SER A 88 15.33 -11.51 -10.99
C SER A 88 14.33 -10.35 -10.84
N LEU A 89 13.06 -10.68 -10.58
CA LEU A 89 11.99 -9.69 -10.39
C LEU A 89 12.25 -8.85 -9.13
N ILE A 90 12.60 -9.47 -8.02
CA ILE A 90 12.94 -8.78 -6.75
C ILE A 90 14.09 -7.82 -6.96
N LEU A 91 15.19 -8.26 -7.57
CA LEU A 91 16.35 -7.41 -7.81
C LEU A 91 16.00 -6.19 -8.68
N ASN A 92 15.18 -6.38 -9.71
CA ASN A 92 14.70 -5.29 -10.55
C ASN A 92 13.82 -4.29 -9.78
N TYR A 93 12.94 -4.76 -8.88
CA TYR A 93 12.13 -3.87 -8.06
C TYR A 93 12.93 -3.14 -6.97
N LEU A 94 13.91 -3.81 -6.37
CA LEU A 94 14.84 -3.19 -5.43
C LEU A 94 15.66 -2.08 -6.11
N ASP A 95 16.17 -2.33 -7.32
CA ASP A 95 16.87 -1.32 -8.09
C ASP A 95 16.00 -0.09 -8.36
N LYS A 96 14.76 -0.28 -8.82
CA LYS A 96 13.79 0.81 -9.07
C LYS A 96 13.40 1.59 -7.81
N ALA A 97 13.51 0.96 -6.64
CA ALA A 97 13.27 1.59 -5.35
C ALA A 97 14.51 2.32 -4.80
N ASN A 98 15.63 2.34 -5.52
CA ASN A 98 16.95 2.79 -5.05
C ASN A 98 17.42 2.00 -3.82
N MET A 99 17.22 0.68 -3.85
CA MET A 99 17.57 -0.25 -2.77
C MET A 99 18.37 -1.45 -3.28
N SER A 100 19.16 -1.26 -4.33
CA SER A 100 20.08 -2.28 -4.83
C SER A 100 21.04 -2.73 -3.71
N GLY A 101 21.26 -4.04 -3.58
CA GLY A 101 22.13 -4.62 -2.55
C GLY A 101 21.49 -4.79 -1.17
N PHE A 102 20.17 -4.54 -1.03
CA PHE A 102 19.46 -4.69 0.26
C PHE A 102 18.83 -6.07 0.47
N GLN A 103 18.89 -6.95 -0.52
CA GLN A 103 18.17 -8.24 -0.52
C GLN A 103 18.43 -9.10 0.72
N ASP A 104 19.67 -9.10 1.23
CA ASP A 104 20.10 -9.94 2.36
C ASP A 104 20.01 -9.24 3.71
N ARG A 105 19.56 -7.97 3.74
CA ARG A 105 19.41 -7.21 4.98
C ARG A 105 18.15 -7.62 5.73
N TYR A 106 18.19 -7.49 7.06
CA TYR A 106 17.04 -7.67 7.93
C TYR A 106 16.33 -6.34 8.21
N PRO A 107 15.01 -6.35 8.48
CA PRO A 107 14.22 -5.13 8.72
C PRO A 107 14.77 -4.23 9.85
N ASN A 108 15.37 -4.79 10.90
CA ASN A 108 15.95 -4.04 12.00
C ASN A 108 17.16 -3.19 11.58
N THR A 109 17.77 -3.46 10.43
CA THR A 109 18.90 -2.70 9.88
C THR A 109 18.48 -1.59 8.92
N LEU A 110 17.17 -1.42 8.70
CA LEU A 110 16.59 -0.47 7.76
C LEU A 110 16.07 0.77 8.47
N SER A 111 16.21 1.95 7.83
CA SER A 111 15.50 3.17 8.26
C SER A 111 13.98 3.03 8.07
N GLY A 112 13.18 3.89 8.72
CA GLY A 112 11.72 3.92 8.55
C GLY A 112 11.29 4.00 7.09
N GLY A 113 11.90 4.90 6.32
CA GLY A 113 11.61 5.05 4.89
C GLY A 113 12.02 3.85 4.05
N GLN A 114 13.11 3.18 4.38
CA GLN A 114 13.51 1.94 3.72
C GLN A 114 12.52 0.81 4.00
N LYS A 115 12.04 0.69 5.25
CA LYS A 115 10.98 -0.26 5.61
C LYS A 115 9.69 0.00 4.83
N ALA A 116 9.25 1.26 4.78
CA ALA A 116 8.05 1.66 4.04
C ALA A 116 8.16 1.30 2.54
N ARG A 117 9.32 1.55 1.91
CA ARG A 117 9.56 1.15 0.50
C ARG A 117 9.48 -0.36 0.30
N ILE A 118 10.11 -1.15 1.16
CA ILE A 118 10.04 -2.63 1.06
C ILE A 118 8.61 -3.14 1.30
N ALA A 119 7.89 -2.58 2.27
CA ALA A 119 6.49 -2.95 2.52
C ALA A 119 5.59 -2.61 1.33
N CYS A 120 5.78 -1.45 0.70
CA CYS A 120 5.11 -1.07 -0.54
C CYS A 120 5.43 -2.04 -1.69
N LEU A 121 6.71 -2.39 -1.88
CA LEU A 121 7.10 -3.39 -2.89
C LEU A 121 6.46 -4.75 -2.63
N ARG A 122 6.40 -5.21 -1.37
CA ARG A 122 5.75 -6.47 -1.01
C ARG A 122 4.27 -6.46 -1.39
N ALA A 123 3.56 -5.36 -1.10
CA ALA A 123 2.16 -5.22 -1.47
C ALA A 123 1.95 -5.25 -3.00
N ILE A 124 2.83 -4.62 -3.77
CA ILE A 124 2.76 -4.58 -5.23
C ILE A 124 3.12 -5.94 -5.85
N LEU A 125 4.15 -6.62 -5.33
CA LEU A 125 4.61 -7.91 -5.83
C LEU A 125 3.62 -9.06 -5.57
N SER A 126 2.59 -8.83 -4.73
CA SER A 126 1.47 -9.76 -4.59
C SER A 126 0.48 -9.73 -5.77
N GLU A 127 0.74 -8.89 -6.77
CA GLU A 127 -0.11 -8.71 -7.95
C GLU A 127 -1.58 -8.43 -7.57
N PRO A 128 -1.82 -7.38 -6.75
CA PRO A 128 -3.16 -7.09 -6.27
C PRO A 128 -4.03 -6.47 -7.36
N ASN A 129 -5.35 -6.53 -7.17
CA ASN A 129 -6.33 -5.85 -8.03
C ASN A 129 -6.56 -4.38 -7.63
N ALA A 130 -6.14 -4.00 -6.44
CA ALA A 130 -6.15 -2.63 -5.92
C ALA A 130 -5.09 -2.47 -4.83
N LEU A 131 -4.64 -1.23 -4.58
CA LEU A 131 -3.68 -0.90 -3.53
C LEU A 131 -4.31 0.07 -2.53
N LEU A 132 -4.21 -0.25 -1.25
CA LEU A 132 -4.61 0.62 -0.15
C LEU A 132 -3.37 1.04 0.64
N LEU A 133 -3.20 2.34 0.83
CA LEU A 133 -2.05 2.93 1.53
C LEU A 133 -2.54 3.74 2.73
N ASP A 134 -2.20 3.31 3.94
CA ASP A 134 -2.52 3.99 5.18
C ASP A 134 -1.30 4.78 5.66
N GLU A 135 -1.36 6.10 5.52
CA GLU A 135 -0.32 7.06 5.90
C GLU A 135 1.11 6.66 5.46
N PRO A 136 1.33 6.29 4.19
CA PRO A 136 2.56 5.66 3.73
C PRO A 136 3.81 6.54 3.84
N PHE A 137 3.62 7.85 4.00
CA PHE A 137 4.71 8.83 4.01
C PHE A 137 4.96 9.42 5.40
N SER A 138 4.17 9.08 6.42
CA SER A 138 4.21 9.71 7.75
C SER A 138 5.55 9.51 8.48
N SER A 139 6.17 8.34 8.33
CA SER A 139 7.45 7.99 8.97
C SER A 139 8.70 8.45 8.21
N LEU A 140 8.53 9.29 7.16
CA LEU A 140 9.60 9.72 6.28
C LEU A 140 10.05 11.15 6.58
N ASP A 141 11.36 11.39 6.48
CA ASP A 141 11.91 12.73 6.45
C ASP A 141 11.37 13.51 5.23
N PRO A 142 11.16 14.83 5.34
CA PRO A 142 10.65 15.66 4.24
C PRO A 142 11.44 15.52 2.93
N SER A 143 12.78 15.35 3.02
CA SER A 143 13.66 15.15 1.87
C SER A 143 13.40 13.83 1.13
N GLN A 144 12.90 12.81 1.80
CA GLN A 144 12.63 11.49 1.24
C GLN A 144 11.18 11.33 0.73
N ARG A 145 10.25 12.15 1.25
CA ARG A 145 8.82 12.04 0.90
C ARG A 145 8.56 12.18 -0.59
N ASN A 146 9.12 13.20 -1.24
CA ASN A 146 8.89 13.44 -2.67
C ASN A 146 9.37 12.27 -3.52
N SER A 147 10.59 11.77 -3.27
CA SER A 147 11.12 10.62 -4.01
C SER A 147 10.29 9.34 -3.80
N PHE A 148 9.69 9.17 -2.61
CA PHE A 148 8.85 8.01 -2.34
C PHE A 148 7.43 8.19 -2.91
N ARG A 149 6.85 9.41 -2.90
CA ARG A 149 5.61 9.71 -3.63
C ARG A 149 5.75 9.39 -5.12
N GLU A 150 6.80 9.87 -5.77
CA GLU A 150 7.07 9.56 -7.18
C GLU A 150 7.24 8.06 -7.43
N PHE A 151 7.93 7.37 -6.52
CA PHE A 151 8.08 5.92 -6.59
C PHE A 151 6.71 5.23 -6.54
N VAL A 152 5.85 5.57 -5.56
CA VAL A 152 4.50 4.99 -5.43
C VAL A 152 3.68 5.24 -6.69
N VAL A 153 3.64 6.49 -7.18
CA VAL A 153 2.92 6.85 -8.42
C VAL A 153 3.39 5.98 -9.59
N LYS A 154 4.69 5.87 -9.79
CA LYS A 154 5.26 5.04 -10.87
C LYS A 154 4.85 3.57 -10.75
N GLN A 155 4.84 3.01 -9.52
CA GLN A 155 4.45 1.61 -9.33
C GLN A 155 2.96 1.38 -9.58
N VAL A 156 2.08 2.26 -9.08
CA VAL A 156 0.63 2.20 -9.30
C VAL A 156 0.30 2.28 -10.80
N LYS A 157 0.85 3.28 -11.50
CA LYS A 157 0.65 3.44 -12.95
C LYS A 157 1.15 2.22 -13.73
N ARG A 158 2.31 1.66 -13.35
CA ARG A 158 2.87 0.47 -13.98
C ARG A 158 2.07 -0.80 -13.75
N ALA A 159 1.55 -0.98 -12.53
CA ALA A 159 0.70 -2.11 -12.19
C ALA A 159 -0.71 -1.99 -12.80
N ASN A 160 -1.08 -0.79 -13.28
CA ASN A 160 -2.40 -0.50 -13.84
C ASN A 160 -3.56 -0.88 -12.92
N ILE A 161 -3.42 -0.57 -11.63
CA ILE A 161 -4.42 -0.85 -10.59
C ILE A 161 -4.89 0.44 -9.92
N PRO A 162 -6.14 0.51 -9.42
CA PRO A 162 -6.60 1.63 -8.61
C PRO A 162 -5.87 1.65 -7.26
N CYS A 163 -5.61 2.85 -6.76
CA CYS A 163 -4.97 3.06 -5.47
C CYS A 163 -5.78 4.05 -4.63
N LEU A 164 -6.05 3.68 -3.39
CA LEU A 164 -6.59 4.56 -2.37
C LEU A 164 -5.48 4.88 -1.37
N LEU A 165 -5.18 6.16 -1.22
CA LEU A 165 -4.27 6.70 -0.23
C LEU A 165 -5.06 7.41 0.86
N VAL A 166 -4.85 7.07 2.12
CA VAL A 166 -5.35 7.88 3.23
C VAL A 166 -4.18 8.56 3.94
N THR A 167 -4.37 9.84 4.31
CA THR A 167 -3.32 10.65 4.94
C THR A 167 -3.92 11.78 5.77
N HIS A 168 -3.13 12.33 6.69
CA HIS A 168 -3.42 13.61 7.36
C HIS A 168 -2.55 14.76 6.81
N ASP A 169 -1.56 14.46 5.94
CA ASP A 169 -0.64 15.45 5.37
C ASP A 169 -1.21 16.05 4.09
N GLU A 170 -1.41 17.37 4.10
CA GLU A 170 -1.88 18.14 2.94
C GLU A 170 -0.97 17.98 1.72
N GLY A 171 0.33 17.80 1.94
CA GLY A 171 1.31 17.63 0.86
C GLY A 171 1.17 16.33 0.07
N ASP A 172 0.46 15.33 0.62
CA ASP A 172 0.24 14.06 -0.07
C ASP A 172 -0.85 14.14 -1.14
N LYS A 173 -1.70 15.17 -1.08
CA LYS A 173 -2.77 15.40 -2.07
C LYS A 173 -2.24 15.58 -3.49
N VAL A 174 -0.96 15.97 -3.63
CA VAL A 174 -0.32 16.22 -4.94
C VAL A 174 -0.28 14.98 -5.84
N ILE A 175 -0.32 13.78 -5.26
CA ILE A 175 -0.30 12.53 -6.05
C ILE A 175 -1.69 12.02 -6.43
N SER A 176 -2.76 12.70 -6.01
CA SER A 176 -4.13 12.31 -6.35
C SER A 176 -4.47 12.66 -7.80
N ASP A 177 -4.97 11.71 -8.56
CA ASP A 177 -5.45 11.94 -9.93
C ASP A 177 -6.86 12.57 -9.97
N LYS A 178 -7.61 12.49 -8.85
CA LYS A 178 -8.95 13.09 -8.68
C LYS A 178 -8.91 14.14 -7.57
N THR A 179 -9.96 14.94 -7.48
CA THR A 179 -10.13 15.85 -6.33
C THR A 179 -10.04 15.08 -5.02
N PRO A 180 -9.09 15.40 -4.15
CA PRO A 180 -8.95 14.70 -2.87
C PRO A 180 -10.22 14.82 -2.03
N LEU A 181 -10.60 13.73 -1.36
CA LEU A 181 -11.79 13.68 -0.51
C LEU A 181 -11.42 14.04 0.93
N ASN A 182 -12.09 15.03 1.50
CA ASN A 182 -11.96 15.37 2.92
C ASN A 182 -12.95 14.54 3.74
N LEU A 183 -12.46 13.56 4.48
CA LEU A 183 -13.32 12.66 5.27
C LEU A 183 -14.00 13.38 6.45
N THR A 184 -13.39 14.45 6.99
CA THR A 184 -13.99 15.26 8.07
C THR A 184 -15.33 15.87 7.68
N LEU A 185 -15.55 16.18 6.40
CA LEU A 185 -16.80 16.75 5.92
C LEU A 185 -17.98 15.75 5.92
N PHE A 186 -17.73 14.47 6.11
CA PHE A 186 -18.73 13.41 6.12
C PHE A 186 -19.08 12.92 7.53
N GLN A 187 -18.49 13.50 8.57
CA GLN A 187 -18.92 13.27 9.95
C GLN A 187 -20.23 14.02 10.22
N LYS A 188 -21.26 13.30 10.62
CA LYS A 188 -22.53 13.86 11.12
C LYS A 188 -22.60 13.68 12.62
#